data_426269accd4fcb72819df7bad0f72f7a
#
_entry.id   426269accd4fcb72819df7bad0f72f7a
#
_cell.length_a   1.000
_cell.length_b   1.000
_cell.length_c   1.000
_cell.angle_alpha   90.00
_cell.angle_beta   90.00
_cell.angle_gamma   90.00
#
_symmetry.space_group_name_H-M   'P 1'
#
loop_
_entity.id
_entity.type
_entity.pdbx_description
1 polymer ?
#
loop_
_entity_poly.entity_id
_entity_poly.type
_entity_poly.pdbx_seq_one_letter_code
_entity_poly.pdbx_strand_id
1 'polypeptide(L)'
;MIILREHDQYGWITAIIEGRWVQAKVYDEGSCFGINDGRVSKLVIGKTQYRDPTQNFFDQMCFNYDRGLDFNDAPDGLVDKIVAELETLPTIFD
;
A
#
# COMPACT_ATOMS: atom_id res chain seq x y z
N MET A 1 10.21 6.35 -4.19
CA MET A 1 9.79 5.29 -3.23
C MET A 1 11.01 4.78 -2.49
N ILE A 2 10.91 4.71 -1.18
CA ILE A 2 12.00 4.19 -0.34
C ILE A 2 11.51 2.86 0.24
N ILE A 3 12.13 1.75 -0.17
CA ILE A 3 11.75 0.42 0.31
C ILE A 3 12.33 0.22 1.72
N LEU A 4 11.46 -0.02 2.70
CA LEU A 4 11.87 -0.32 4.07
C LEU A 4 11.95 -1.82 4.29
N ARG A 5 11.07 -2.59 3.64
CA ARG A 5 11.08 -4.05 3.68
C ARG A 5 10.69 -4.56 2.31
N GLU A 6 11.57 -5.33 1.69
CA GLU A 6 11.34 -5.97 0.40
C GLU A 6 10.15 -6.93 0.46
N HIS A 7 9.61 -7.29 -0.69
CA HIS A 7 8.53 -8.26 -0.79
C HIS A 7 8.88 -9.55 -0.04
N ASP A 8 7.95 -10.00 0.77
CA ASP A 8 8.03 -11.34 1.35
C ASP A 8 7.41 -12.37 0.39
N GLN A 9 7.37 -13.63 0.83
CA GLN A 9 6.84 -14.73 0.01
C GLN A 9 5.35 -14.60 -0.28
N TYR A 10 4.64 -13.71 0.39
CA TYR A 10 3.20 -13.48 0.20
C TYR A 10 2.90 -12.20 -0.59
N GLY A 11 3.93 -11.48 -1.00
CA GLY A 11 3.77 -10.24 -1.77
C GLY A 11 3.63 -8.97 -0.95
N TRP A 12 3.87 -9.02 0.37
CA TRP A 12 3.83 -7.84 1.21
C TRP A 12 5.09 -7.01 1.09
N ILE A 13 4.93 -5.71 0.95
CA ILE A 13 6.02 -4.74 0.91
C ILE A 13 5.73 -3.59 1.88
N THR A 14 6.77 -3.07 2.50
CA THR A 14 6.71 -1.87 3.33
C THR A 14 7.64 -0.82 2.75
N ALA A 15 7.14 0.40 2.58
CA ALA A 15 7.90 1.47 1.91
C ALA A 15 7.46 2.83 2.41
N ILE A 16 8.25 3.85 2.08
CA ILE A 16 7.84 5.26 2.17
C ILE A 16 7.58 5.71 0.74
N ILE A 17 6.36 6.14 0.46
CA ILE A 17 5.91 6.60 -0.86
C ILE A 17 5.17 7.93 -0.66
N GLU A 18 5.52 8.94 -1.42
CA GLU A 18 4.92 10.27 -1.30
C GLU A 18 5.01 10.82 0.14
N GLY A 19 6.13 10.53 0.84
CA GLY A 19 6.35 10.99 2.19
C GLY A 19 5.50 10.31 3.26
N ARG A 20 4.92 9.15 2.96
CA ARG A 20 4.05 8.42 3.88
C ARG A 20 4.47 6.97 4.02
N TRP A 21 4.29 6.43 5.21
CA TRP A 21 4.48 5.00 5.46
C TRP A 21 3.38 4.23 4.71
N VAL A 22 3.81 3.21 3.97
CA VAL A 22 2.90 2.40 3.15
C VAL A 22 3.21 0.93 3.38
N GLN A 23 2.16 0.14 3.54
CA GLN A 23 2.25 -1.31 3.52
C GLN A 23 1.23 -1.83 2.52
N ALA A 24 1.68 -2.69 1.62
CA ALA A 24 0.84 -3.16 0.53
C ALA A 24 1.10 -4.62 0.20
N LYS A 25 0.06 -5.29 -0.31
CA LYS A 25 0.19 -6.62 -0.90
C LYS A 25 0.01 -6.46 -2.40
N VAL A 26 1.07 -6.79 -3.14
CA VAL A 26 1.15 -6.59 -4.59
C VAL A 26 1.37 -7.94 -5.25
N TYR A 27 0.41 -8.38 -6.04
CA TYR A 27 0.51 -9.62 -6.80
C TYR A 27 1.21 -9.40 -8.14
N ASP A 28 1.60 -10.49 -8.80
CA ASP A 28 2.23 -10.40 -10.11
C ASP A 28 1.25 -10.00 -11.20
N GLU A 29 -0.03 -10.36 -11.03
CA GLU A 29 -1.09 -10.05 -11.98
C GLU A 29 -2.23 -9.30 -11.30
N GLY A 30 -2.94 -8.48 -12.06
CA GLY A 30 -4.14 -7.79 -11.61
C GLY A 30 -5.29 -8.76 -11.38
N SER A 31 -6.26 -8.36 -10.56
CA SER A 31 -7.45 -9.15 -10.26
C SER A 31 -8.63 -8.25 -9.90
N CYS A 32 -9.82 -8.84 -9.82
CA CYS A 32 -11.01 -8.09 -9.40
C CYS A 32 -10.93 -7.63 -7.94
N PHE A 33 -9.99 -8.13 -7.16
CA PHE A 33 -9.75 -7.69 -5.77
C PHE A 33 -8.73 -6.56 -5.69
N GLY A 34 -8.02 -6.27 -6.79
CA GLY A 34 -7.04 -5.21 -6.85
C GLY A 34 -7.67 -3.84 -7.06
N ILE A 35 -7.00 -2.79 -6.58
CA ILE A 35 -7.43 -1.41 -6.82
C ILE A 35 -7.41 -1.17 -8.35
N ASN A 36 -8.53 -0.75 -8.91
CA ASN A 36 -8.72 -0.54 -10.35
C ASN A 36 -8.40 -1.82 -11.16
N ASP A 37 -8.75 -2.99 -10.62
CA ASP A 37 -8.43 -4.29 -11.23
C ASP A 37 -6.94 -4.53 -11.43
N GLY A 38 -6.12 -3.83 -10.66
CA GLY A 38 -4.66 -3.95 -10.73
C GLY A 38 -4.09 -4.99 -9.77
N ARG A 39 -2.78 -4.88 -9.55
CA ARG A 39 -1.99 -5.83 -8.76
C ARG A 39 -2.09 -5.60 -7.25
N VAL A 40 -2.47 -4.39 -6.81
CA VAL A 40 -2.50 -4.00 -5.40
C VAL A 40 -3.81 -4.43 -4.79
N SER A 41 -3.80 -5.52 -4.01
CA SER A 41 -5.02 -6.09 -3.40
C SER A 41 -5.24 -5.66 -1.96
N LYS A 42 -4.18 -5.19 -1.28
CA LYS A 42 -4.25 -4.64 0.06
C LYS A 42 -3.32 -3.43 0.13
N LEU A 43 -3.77 -2.35 0.76
CA LEU A 43 -3.01 -1.11 0.85
C LEU A 43 -3.38 -0.36 2.11
N VAL A 44 -2.36 -0.06 2.92
CA VAL A 44 -2.47 0.84 4.07
C VAL A 44 -1.56 2.02 3.81
N ILE A 45 -2.09 3.24 3.96
CA ILE A 45 -1.31 4.47 3.85
C ILE A 45 -1.35 5.17 5.20
N GLY A 46 -0.17 5.46 5.76
CA GLY A 46 -0.05 6.20 7.01
C GLY A 46 -0.33 7.69 6.84
N LYS A 47 -0.66 8.35 7.94
CA LYS A 47 -0.83 9.81 7.97
C LYS A 47 0.51 10.53 7.80
N THR A 48 1.61 9.87 8.19
CA THR A 48 2.98 10.40 8.09
C THR A 48 3.91 9.32 7.56
N GLN A 49 5.20 9.65 7.44
CA GLN A 49 6.21 8.67 7.02
C GLN A 49 6.65 7.72 8.14
N TYR A 50 6.17 7.94 9.36
CA TYR A 50 6.58 7.18 10.53
C TYR A 50 5.38 6.45 11.13
N ARG A 51 5.56 5.15 11.40
CA ARG A 51 4.58 4.36 12.15
C ARG A 51 5.12 4.09 13.56
N ASP A 52 4.36 4.53 14.57
CA ASP A 52 4.70 4.30 15.97
C ASP A 52 4.08 2.96 16.42
N PRO A 53 4.90 1.93 16.70
CA PRO A 53 4.38 0.62 17.10
C PRO A 53 3.72 0.62 18.48
N THR A 54 3.88 1.69 19.27
CA THR A 54 3.29 1.80 20.60
C THR A 54 1.90 2.43 20.56
N GLN A 55 1.48 2.99 19.40
CA GLN A 55 0.19 3.65 19.23
C GLN A 55 -0.78 2.75 18.47
N ASN A 56 -2.08 3.08 18.54
CA ASN A 56 -3.11 2.36 17.80
C ASN A 56 -2.85 2.49 16.30
N PHE A 57 -2.80 1.36 15.61
CA PHE A 57 -2.49 1.32 14.18
C PHE A 57 -3.53 2.06 13.34
N PHE A 58 -4.82 1.88 13.67
CA PHE A 58 -5.90 2.51 12.90
C PHE A 58 -5.91 4.03 13.02
N ASP A 59 -5.42 4.58 14.14
CA ASP A 59 -5.33 6.03 14.33
C ASP A 59 -4.22 6.66 13.48
N GLN A 60 -3.30 5.86 12.97
CA GLN A 60 -2.14 6.32 12.21
C GLN A 60 -2.33 6.22 10.70
N MET A 61 -3.43 5.63 10.22
CA MET A 61 -3.67 5.48 8.79
C MET A 61 -4.67 6.49 8.26
N CYS A 62 -4.50 6.90 7.01
CA CYS A 62 -5.46 7.72 6.29
C CYS A 62 -6.20 6.95 5.20
N PHE A 63 -5.77 5.72 4.93
CA PHE A 63 -6.38 4.89 3.89
C PHE A 63 -6.17 3.42 4.23
N ASN A 64 -7.23 2.62 4.05
CA ASN A 64 -7.15 1.17 4.19
C ASN A 64 -8.03 0.49 3.14
N TYR A 65 -7.39 -0.35 2.34
CA TYR A 65 -8.03 -1.17 1.32
C TYR A 65 -7.62 -2.63 1.54
N ASP A 66 -8.60 -3.51 1.73
CA ASP A 66 -8.38 -4.94 1.91
C ASP A 66 -9.34 -5.69 0.98
N ARG A 67 -8.92 -5.89 -0.29
CA ARG A 67 -9.72 -6.50 -1.36
C ARG A 67 -11.05 -5.77 -1.63
N GLY A 68 -11.15 -4.56 -1.10
CA GLY A 68 -12.26 -3.63 -1.19
C GLY A 68 -11.94 -2.45 -0.27
N LEU A 69 -12.57 -1.32 -0.53
CA LEU A 69 -12.31 -0.10 0.25
C LEU A 69 -12.94 -0.19 1.64
N ASP A 70 -12.12 -0.12 2.68
CA ASP A 70 -12.57 -0.06 4.07
C ASP A 70 -12.66 1.37 4.57
N PHE A 71 -11.66 2.20 4.22
CA PHE A 71 -11.53 3.53 4.80
C PHE A 71 -10.68 4.42 3.89
N ASN A 72 -11.16 5.63 3.59
CA ASN A 72 -10.43 6.58 2.76
C ASN A 72 -10.60 8.00 3.31
N ASP A 73 -9.54 8.49 3.96
CA ASP A 73 -9.42 9.86 4.42
C ASP A 73 -8.12 10.48 3.87
N ALA A 74 -7.64 9.95 2.76
CA ALA A 74 -6.42 10.43 2.12
C ALA A 74 -6.68 11.72 1.34
N PRO A 75 -5.69 12.61 1.23
CA PRO A 75 -5.77 13.76 0.35
C PRO A 75 -6.03 13.35 -1.09
N ASP A 76 -6.73 14.21 -1.85
CA ASP A 76 -7.07 13.96 -3.24
C ASP A 76 -5.81 13.65 -4.07
N GLY A 77 -5.88 12.57 -4.86
CA GLY A 77 -4.79 12.18 -5.75
C GLY A 77 -3.68 11.38 -5.10
N LEU A 78 -3.61 11.31 -3.77
CA LEU A 78 -2.53 10.60 -3.09
C LEU A 78 -2.59 9.10 -3.35
N VAL A 79 -3.77 8.49 -3.22
CA VAL A 79 -3.96 7.05 -3.45
C VAL A 79 -3.52 6.67 -4.86
N ASP A 80 -3.94 7.43 -5.86
CA ASP A 80 -3.59 7.15 -7.26
C ASP A 80 -2.10 7.20 -7.50
N LYS A 81 -1.40 8.17 -6.89
CA LYS A 81 0.06 8.28 -7.01
C LYS A 81 0.77 7.09 -6.38
N ILE A 82 0.33 6.69 -5.20
CA ILE A 82 0.93 5.57 -4.48
C ILE A 82 0.69 4.27 -5.24
N VAL A 83 -0.54 4.04 -5.70
CA VAL A 83 -0.88 2.85 -6.49
C VAL A 83 -0.05 2.79 -7.77
N ALA A 84 0.10 3.92 -8.48
CA ALA A 84 0.90 3.98 -9.70
C ALA A 84 2.34 3.56 -9.44
N GLU A 85 2.95 3.99 -8.34
CA GLU A 85 4.31 3.58 -7.99
C GLU A 85 4.39 2.10 -7.64
N LEU A 86 3.42 1.57 -6.88
CA LEU A 86 3.38 0.15 -6.53
C LEU A 86 3.19 -0.74 -7.77
N GLU A 87 2.42 -0.29 -8.75
CA GLU A 87 2.21 -1.04 -9.99
C GLU A 87 3.48 -1.15 -10.85
N THR A 88 4.50 -0.32 -10.61
CA THR A 88 5.78 -0.41 -11.31
C THR A 88 6.73 -1.46 -10.73
N LEU A 89 6.40 -2.06 -9.59
CA LEU A 89 7.26 -3.04 -8.95
C LEU A 89 7.39 -4.29 -9.81
N PRO A 90 8.59 -4.93 -9.82
CA PRO A 90 8.77 -6.16 -10.59
C PRO A 90 7.94 -7.30 -10.03
N THR A 91 7.70 -8.31 -10.85
CA THR A 91 7.03 -9.54 -10.41
C THR A 91 7.97 -10.34 -9.51
N ILE A 92 7.42 -11.06 -8.53
CA ILE A 92 8.19 -11.80 -7.53
C ILE A 92 7.91 -13.30 -7.53
N PHE A 93 6.83 -13.75 -8.20
CA PHE A 93 6.41 -15.16 -8.20
C PHE A 93 6.68 -15.85 -9.55
N ASP A 94 7.66 -15.40 -10.28
CA ASP A 94 8.02 -15.97 -11.59
C ASP A 94 8.52 -17.41 -11.48
#